data_e6f41e1be6ad20c48d17c1efd9d74d3a
#
_entry.id   e6f41e1be6ad20c48d17c1efd9d74d3a
#
_cell.length_a   1.000
_cell.length_b   1.000
_cell.length_c   1.000
_cell.angle_alpha   90.00
_cell.angle_beta   90.00
_cell.angle_gamma   90.00
#
_symmetry.space_group_name_H-M   'P 1'
#
loop_
_entity.id
_entity.type
_entity.pdbx_description
1 polymer ?
#
loop_
_entity_poly.entity_id
_entity_poly.type
_entity_poly.pdbx_seq_one_letter_code
_entity_poly.pdbx_strand_id
1 'polypeptide(L)'
;TTLAEIDAVLGANQQTLACDPARFNGLATIGGSLATNQAGPSRPWTGSLRDHVLGVNLINGKGDPLRFGGKVMKNVAGYDVSRLQAGAMGTLGLMTEISFKVLPFASATITVRHASSQADAIKTMNQLAGQPTPLSAASWVGNSLYLKFSGAHIAVHSAANRILETFTCEQNDTEVLSLEQASEFWAKLRDQELDFFNLLDNEAALWRFSINPTAWDDFSQRIDNKAWLADWGGALRWLKGDFDQEQLSQWAQRHGGEVTLFPKNNSHHEASCTGAGQRTLPPINQVVQRIHTNSKNPIDTHRIIQVGRSYNWIYGTIMKTNHHPDQPIRPYGI
;
A
#
# COMPACT_ATOMS: atom_id res chain seq x y z
N THR A 1 4.04 -12.74 14.54
CA THR A 1 3.45 -11.65 15.33
C THR A 1 2.51 -10.87 14.44
N THR A 2 1.27 -10.73 14.88
CA THR A 2 0.25 -9.93 14.20
C THR A 2 0.46 -8.44 14.46
N LEU A 3 -0.08 -7.60 13.58
CA LEU A 3 -0.08 -6.15 13.79
C LEU A 3 -0.93 -5.77 15.01
N ALA A 4 -1.99 -6.53 15.30
CA ALA A 4 -2.83 -6.31 16.49
C ALA A 4 -2.06 -6.52 17.79
N GLU A 5 -1.24 -7.58 17.89
CA GLU A 5 -0.36 -7.81 19.05
C GLU A 5 0.67 -6.68 19.21
N ILE A 6 1.22 -6.19 18.10
CA ILE A 6 2.18 -5.08 18.10
C ILE A 6 1.49 -3.80 18.58
N ASP A 7 0.31 -3.47 18.04
CA ASP A 7 -0.45 -2.29 18.43
C ASP A 7 -0.81 -2.31 19.93
N ALA A 8 -1.16 -3.47 20.48
CA ALA A 8 -1.45 -3.61 21.91
C ALA A 8 -0.22 -3.31 22.77
N VAL A 9 0.95 -3.85 22.42
CA VAL A 9 2.21 -3.60 23.14
C VAL A 9 2.66 -2.15 23.02
N LEU A 10 2.59 -1.57 21.81
CA LEU A 10 2.97 -0.18 21.58
C LEU A 10 2.00 0.77 22.29
N GLY A 11 0.70 0.50 22.23
CA GLY A 11 -0.33 1.32 22.89
C GLY A 11 -0.15 1.41 24.39
N ALA A 12 0.20 0.29 25.05
CA ALA A 12 0.53 0.27 26.48
C ALA A 12 1.72 1.20 26.84
N ASN A 13 2.58 1.51 25.87
CA ASN A 13 3.74 2.38 26.03
C ASN A 13 3.53 3.77 25.38
N GLN A 14 2.29 4.13 25.03
CA GLN A 14 1.96 5.38 24.32
C GLN A 14 2.75 5.57 23.02
N GLN A 15 2.99 4.46 22.31
CA GLN A 15 3.72 4.41 21.06
C GLN A 15 2.84 3.85 19.95
N THR A 16 3.23 4.10 18.71
CA THR A 16 2.61 3.57 17.51
C THR A 16 3.66 3.20 16.47
N LEU A 17 3.29 2.35 15.51
CA LEU A 17 4.08 2.20 14.30
C LEU A 17 4.17 3.55 13.59
N ALA A 18 5.36 3.86 13.05
CA ALA A 18 5.60 5.11 12.33
C ALA A 18 4.91 5.17 10.95
N CYS A 19 4.28 4.10 10.53
CA CYS A 19 3.52 3.96 9.28
C CYS A 19 2.17 3.28 9.57
N ASP A 20 1.32 3.25 8.56
CA ASP A 20 -0.06 2.78 8.66
C ASP A 20 -0.31 1.57 7.72
N PRO A 21 0.22 0.37 8.03
CA PRO A 21 -0.05 -0.83 7.24
C PRO A 21 -1.46 -1.35 7.47
N ALA A 22 -2.07 -1.96 6.43
CA ALA A 22 -3.39 -2.57 6.52
C ALA A 22 -3.44 -3.68 7.59
N ARG A 23 -4.57 -3.80 8.29
CA ARG A 23 -4.78 -4.74 9.41
C ARG A 23 -5.52 -6.01 9.00
N PHE A 24 -6.37 -5.94 7.96
CA PHE A 24 -7.15 -7.06 7.43
C PHE A 24 -7.81 -7.89 8.54
N ASN A 25 -8.74 -7.28 9.27
CA ASN A 25 -9.46 -7.90 10.39
C ASN A 25 -8.54 -8.49 11.49
N GLY A 26 -7.37 -7.86 11.71
CA GLY A 26 -6.41 -8.28 12.72
C GLY A 26 -5.52 -9.47 12.32
N LEU A 27 -5.70 -10.04 11.15
CA LEU A 27 -4.93 -11.20 10.67
C LEU A 27 -3.57 -10.81 10.05
N ALA A 28 -3.38 -9.54 9.71
CA ALA A 28 -2.14 -9.08 9.13
C ALA A 28 -0.96 -9.26 10.08
N THR A 29 0.12 -9.85 9.58
CA THR A 29 1.39 -10.00 10.33
C THR A 29 2.40 -8.95 9.86
N ILE A 30 3.31 -8.58 10.76
CA ILE A 30 4.36 -7.61 10.42
C ILE A 30 5.27 -8.12 9.29
N GLY A 31 5.56 -9.42 9.26
CA GLY A 31 6.34 -10.04 8.18
C GLY A 31 5.61 -9.98 6.85
N GLY A 32 4.32 -10.29 6.81
CA GLY A 32 3.48 -10.17 5.62
C GLY A 32 3.37 -8.74 5.12
N SER A 33 3.17 -7.78 6.05
CA SER A 33 3.09 -6.36 5.72
C SER A 33 4.42 -5.81 5.16
N LEU A 34 5.57 -6.23 5.70
CA LEU A 34 6.86 -5.85 5.14
C LEU A 34 7.08 -6.52 3.78
N ALA A 35 6.78 -7.81 3.66
CA ALA A 35 6.95 -8.54 2.41
C ALA A 35 6.12 -7.94 1.25
N THR A 36 4.91 -7.47 1.52
CA THR A 36 4.04 -6.82 0.53
C THR A 36 4.29 -5.32 0.39
N ASN A 37 4.88 -4.69 1.42
CA ASN A 37 5.07 -3.24 1.56
C ASN A 37 3.76 -2.45 1.35
N GLN A 38 2.63 -3.06 1.73
CA GLN A 38 1.34 -2.37 1.68
C GLN A 38 1.31 -1.25 2.73
N ALA A 39 0.76 -0.13 2.34
CA ALA A 39 0.67 1.04 3.19
C ALA A 39 -0.71 1.69 3.05
N GLY A 40 -1.22 2.18 4.15
CA GLY A 40 -2.48 2.88 4.26
C GLY A 40 -2.40 4.35 3.83
N PRO A 41 -3.45 5.13 4.14
CA PRO A 41 -3.63 6.50 3.68
C PRO A 41 -2.52 7.47 4.09
N SER A 42 -1.82 7.19 5.17
CA SER A 42 -0.78 8.08 5.70
C SER A 42 0.56 8.00 4.95
N ARG A 43 0.74 7.07 4.01
CA ARG A 43 2.02 6.79 3.36
C ARG A 43 2.77 8.01 2.80
N PRO A 44 2.14 9.00 2.12
CA PRO A 44 2.88 10.15 1.57
C PRO A 44 3.56 11.01 2.63
N TRP A 45 3.03 11.01 3.85
CA TRP A 45 3.49 11.87 4.95
C TRP A 45 4.31 11.14 6.00
N THR A 46 4.00 9.87 6.24
CA THR A 46 4.65 9.06 7.28
C THR A 46 5.60 8.00 6.72
N GLY A 47 5.58 7.77 5.40
CA GLY A 47 6.33 6.68 4.78
C GLY A 47 5.64 5.33 4.86
N SER A 48 6.32 4.31 4.37
CA SER A 48 5.91 2.90 4.39
C SER A 48 6.75 2.10 5.39
N LEU A 49 6.44 0.82 5.60
CA LEU A 49 7.26 -0.07 6.43
C LEU A 49 8.73 -0.09 6.00
N ARG A 50 9.00 0.00 4.69
CA ARG A 50 10.35 0.10 4.14
C ARG A 50 11.16 1.24 4.75
N ASP A 51 10.51 2.37 5.02
CA ASP A 51 11.20 3.57 5.50
C ASP A 51 11.52 3.48 7.00
N HIS A 52 10.87 2.56 7.72
CA HIS A 52 10.97 2.39 9.16
C HIS A 52 11.65 1.08 9.59
N VAL A 53 11.92 0.16 8.67
CA VAL A 53 12.69 -1.05 9.00
C VAL A 53 14.16 -0.69 9.27
N LEU A 54 14.68 -1.17 10.39
CA LEU A 54 16.05 -0.95 10.85
C LEU A 54 16.92 -2.17 10.63
N GLY A 55 16.37 -3.36 10.73
CA GLY A 55 17.07 -4.61 10.58
C GLY A 55 16.15 -5.79 10.39
N VAL A 56 16.69 -6.86 9.79
CA VAL A 56 16.01 -8.15 9.63
C VAL A 56 16.97 -9.31 9.91
N ASN A 57 16.44 -10.35 10.54
CA ASN A 57 17.05 -11.68 10.53
C ASN A 57 16.26 -12.52 9.53
N LEU A 58 16.94 -13.23 8.67
CA LEU A 58 16.31 -14.09 7.66
C LEU A 58 17.07 -15.40 7.48
N ILE A 59 16.37 -16.41 7.00
CA ILE A 59 16.95 -17.66 6.52
C ILE A 59 16.92 -17.61 5.00
N ASN A 60 18.09 -17.80 4.37
CA ASN A 60 18.22 -17.81 2.91
C ASN A 60 17.82 -19.17 2.31
N GLY A 61 17.89 -19.29 0.97
CA GLY A 61 17.56 -20.53 0.25
C GLY A 61 18.57 -21.68 0.46
N LYS A 62 19.67 -21.44 1.18
CA LYS A 62 20.62 -22.49 1.60
C LYS A 62 20.37 -22.99 3.02
N GLY A 63 19.44 -22.36 3.74
CA GLY A 63 19.20 -22.63 5.15
C GLY A 63 20.10 -21.83 6.11
N ASP A 64 20.94 -20.92 5.59
CA ASP A 64 21.84 -20.15 6.43
C ASP A 64 21.07 -19.02 7.12
N PRO A 65 21.21 -18.82 8.44
CA PRO A 65 20.69 -17.67 9.15
C PRO A 65 21.56 -16.44 8.86
N LEU A 66 20.94 -15.39 8.34
CA LEU A 66 21.60 -14.14 7.99
C LEU A 66 20.97 -12.99 8.78
N ARG A 67 21.80 -12.02 9.16
CA ARG A 67 21.37 -10.81 9.84
C ARG A 67 21.82 -9.58 9.08
N PHE A 68 20.88 -8.67 8.81
CA PHE A 68 21.13 -7.41 8.13
C PHE A 68 20.58 -6.24 8.93
N GLY A 69 21.31 -5.11 8.91
CA GLY A 69 20.96 -3.95 9.73
C GLY A 69 21.13 -4.22 11.21
N GLY A 70 20.37 -3.50 12.04
CA GLY A 70 20.45 -3.60 13.49
C GLY A 70 19.31 -2.90 14.19
N LYS A 71 19.55 -2.41 15.40
CA LYS A 71 18.60 -1.63 16.21
C LYS A 71 18.92 -0.13 16.20
N VAL A 72 19.86 0.31 15.36
CA VAL A 72 20.31 1.69 15.27
C VAL A 72 19.74 2.38 14.05
N MET A 73 19.40 3.65 14.18
CA MET A 73 18.76 4.42 13.10
C MET A 73 19.71 4.77 11.94
N LYS A 74 21.02 4.69 12.15
CA LYS A 74 22.01 4.97 11.11
C LYS A 74 22.88 3.74 10.84
N ASN A 75 22.64 3.09 9.72
CA ASN A 75 23.50 2.06 9.16
C ASN A 75 24.12 2.61 7.85
N VAL A 76 25.46 2.74 7.83
CA VAL A 76 26.17 3.34 6.69
C VAL A 76 27.14 2.36 6.02
N ALA A 77 27.22 1.13 6.50
CA ALA A 77 28.09 0.12 5.97
C ALA A 77 27.31 -0.94 5.18
N GLY A 78 27.68 -1.15 3.93
CA GLY A 78 27.13 -2.19 3.06
C GLY A 78 25.77 -1.87 2.43
N TYR A 79 25.20 -2.86 1.75
CA TYR A 79 23.88 -2.76 1.11
C TYR A 79 22.76 -2.84 2.16
N ASP A 80 21.71 -2.09 1.94
CA ASP A 80 20.52 -2.11 2.79
C ASP A 80 19.59 -3.27 2.44
N VAL A 81 20.00 -4.47 2.83
CA VAL A 81 19.24 -5.70 2.60
C VAL A 81 17.95 -5.72 3.42
N SER A 82 17.91 -5.01 4.55
CA SER A 82 16.71 -4.90 5.39
C SER A 82 15.57 -4.24 4.61
N ARG A 83 15.85 -3.11 3.95
CA ARG A 83 14.87 -2.42 3.10
C ARG A 83 14.57 -3.16 1.81
N LEU A 84 15.50 -3.97 1.32
CA LEU A 84 15.28 -4.80 0.13
C LEU A 84 14.17 -5.84 0.35
N GLN A 85 13.92 -6.28 1.59
CA GLN A 85 12.84 -7.21 1.92
C GLN A 85 11.45 -6.60 1.73
N ALA A 86 11.33 -5.29 1.81
CA ALA A 86 10.07 -4.59 1.65
C ALA A 86 9.56 -4.68 0.19
N GLY A 87 8.41 -5.31 0.01
CA GLY A 87 7.84 -5.55 -1.33
C GLY A 87 8.44 -6.75 -2.06
N ALA A 88 9.37 -7.49 -1.46
CA ALA A 88 9.98 -8.66 -2.07
C ALA A 88 9.07 -9.91 -2.05
N MET A 89 7.86 -9.81 -1.51
CA MET A 89 6.87 -10.90 -1.45
C MET A 89 7.40 -12.19 -0.81
N GLY A 90 8.40 -12.09 0.09
CA GLY A 90 9.06 -13.22 0.72
C GLY A 90 9.96 -14.04 -0.21
N THR A 91 10.31 -13.54 -1.40
CA THR A 91 11.09 -14.29 -2.41
C THR A 91 12.59 -14.24 -2.17
N LEU A 92 13.06 -13.40 -1.24
CA LEU A 92 14.48 -13.22 -0.93
C LEU A 92 14.91 -13.90 0.37
N GLY A 93 14.00 -14.55 1.08
CA GLY A 93 14.29 -15.29 2.30
C GLY A 93 13.10 -15.36 3.24
N LEU A 94 13.19 -16.23 4.25
CA LEU A 94 12.22 -16.33 5.33
C LEU A 94 12.61 -15.35 6.44
N MET A 95 11.88 -14.27 6.61
CA MET A 95 12.11 -13.31 7.69
C MET A 95 11.68 -13.90 9.03
N THR A 96 12.59 -13.98 9.98
CA THR A 96 12.35 -14.54 11.32
C THR A 96 12.25 -13.47 12.40
N GLU A 97 12.93 -12.34 12.22
CA GLU A 97 12.89 -11.19 13.13
C GLU A 97 12.96 -9.90 12.32
N ILE A 98 12.22 -8.90 12.73
CA ILE A 98 12.20 -7.58 12.10
C ILE A 98 12.27 -6.51 13.19
N SER A 99 13.21 -5.56 13.04
CA SER A 99 13.36 -4.41 13.91
C SER A 99 12.80 -3.18 13.23
N PHE A 100 11.90 -2.44 13.92
CA PHE A 100 11.26 -1.24 13.40
C PHE A 100 11.52 -0.03 14.27
N LYS A 101 11.47 1.14 13.62
CA LYS A 101 11.29 2.41 14.29
C LYS A 101 9.83 2.58 14.70
N VAL A 102 9.61 3.03 15.92
CA VAL A 102 8.30 3.42 16.46
C VAL A 102 8.29 4.90 16.80
N LEU A 103 7.11 5.49 16.92
CA LEU A 103 6.91 6.88 17.30
C LEU A 103 5.99 6.98 18.52
N PRO A 104 6.10 8.04 19.33
CA PRO A 104 5.09 8.36 20.33
C PRO A 104 3.75 8.69 19.66
N PHE A 105 2.64 8.54 20.38
CA PHE A 105 1.35 9.03 19.90
C PHE A 105 1.40 10.53 19.60
N ALA A 106 0.67 10.94 18.58
CA ALA A 106 0.47 12.35 18.30
C ALA A 106 -0.35 13.00 19.44
N SER A 107 0.01 14.24 19.81
CA SER A 107 -0.69 14.97 20.88
C SER A 107 -2.12 15.39 20.48
N ALA A 108 -2.38 15.52 19.19
CA ALA A 108 -3.70 15.79 18.63
C ALA A 108 -3.85 15.19 17.24
N THR A 109 -5.08 14.83 16.91
CA THR A 109 -5.48 14.43 15.55
C THR A 109 -6.86 15.00 15.26
N ILE A 110 -7.01 15.69 14.12
CA ILE A 110 -8.28 16.24 13.64
C ILE A 110 -8.49 15.80 12.20
N THR A 111 -9.70 15.37 11.88
CA THR A 111 -10.12 15.08 10.49
C THR A 111 -11.21 16.08 10.09
N VAL A 112 -10.99 16.74 8.95
CA VAL A 112 -11.96 17.62 8.30
C VAL A 112 -12.51 16.88 7.09
N ARG A 113 -13.85 16.83 6.95
CA ARG A 113 -14.56 16.41 5.75
C ARG A 113 -15.10 17.65 5.04
N HIS A 114 -14.97 17.72 3.74
CA HIS A 114 -15.47 18.81 2.90
C HIS A 114 -16.07 18.26 1.61
N ALA A 115 -17.29 18.67 1.28
CA ALA A 115 -17.93 18.33 0.01
C ALA A 115 -17.16 18.97 -1.15
N SER A 116 -16.65 18.16 -2.07
CA SER A 116 -15.76 18.66 -3.12
C SER A 116 -15.85 17.79 -4.37
N SER A 117 -15.71 18.41 -5.54
CA SER A 117 -15.44 17.66 -6.78
C SER A 117 -14.10 16.94 -6.70
N GLN A 118 -13.92 15.90 -7.50
CA GLN A 118 -12.62 15.20 -7.56
C GLN A 118 -11.49 16.12 -8.01
N ALA A 119 -11.73 17.00 -8.98
CA ALA A 119 -10.74 17.95 -9.50
C ALA A 119 -10.27 18.91 -8.41
N ASP A 120 -11.21 19.53 -7.69
CA ASP A 120 -10.90 20.47 -6.62
C ASP A 120 -10.23 19.78 -5.45
N ALA A 121 -10.66 18.56 -5.11
CA ALA A 121 -10.03 17.75 -4.06
C ALA A 121 -8.56 17.44 -4.40
N ILE A 122 -8.26 16.99 -5.62
CA ILE A 122 -6.90 16.72 -6.06
C ILE A 122 -6.04 17.99 -6.00
N LYS A 123 -6.57 19.12 -6.46
CA LYS A 123 -5.90 20.42 -6.39
C LYS A 123 -5.60 20.80 -4.94
N THR A 124 -6.60 20.71 -4.06
CA THR A 124 -6.47 21.06 -2.64
C THR A 124 -5.47 20.16 -1.92
N MET A 125 -5.53 18.82 -2.13
CA MET A 125 -4.58 17.88 -1.54
C MET A 125 -3.13 18.22 -1.92
N ASN A 126 -2.88 18.53 -3.19
CA ASN A 126 -1.53 18.87 -3.68
C ASN A 126 -1.06 20.23 -3.17
N GLN A 127 -1.94 21.22 -3.08
CA GLN A 127 -1.61 22.52 -2.51
C GLN A 127 -1.22 22.40 -1.02
N LEU A 128 -1.96 21.59 -0.25
CA LEU A 128 -1.67 21.37 1.17
C LEU A 128 -0.39 20.54 1.37
N ALA A 129 -0.13 19.56 0.51
CA ALA A 129 1.10 18.78 0.56
C ALA A 129 2.37 19.62 0.34
N GLY A 130 2.26 20.74 -0.40
CA GLY A 130 3.34 21.70 -0.61
C GLY A 130 3.52 22.74 0.51
N GLN A 131 2.69 22.71 1.56
CA GLN A 131 2.73 23.64 2.67
C GLN A 131 3.27 23.00 3.95
N PRO A 132 3.86 23.76 4.87
CA PRO A 132 4.32 23.26 6.18
C PRO A 132 3.11 23.05 7.11
N THR A 133 2.27 22.07 6.81
CA THR A 133 1.10 21.69 7.58
C THR A 133 1.29 20.33 8.21
N PRO A 134 0.69 20.03 9.37
CA PRO A 134 0.73 18.70 9.98
C PRO A 134 -0.25 17.73 9.30
N LEU A 135 -0.36 17.79 7.95
CA LEU A 135 -1.17 16.88 7.16
C LEU A 135 -0.58 15.48 7.27
N SER A 136 -1.38 14.50 7.60
CA SER A 136 -0.97 13.12 7.82
C SER A 136 -1.70 12.09 6.96
N ALA A 137 -2.84 12.47 6.37
CA ALA A 137 -3.52 11.72 5.33
C ALA A 137 -4.45 12.64 4.55
N ALA A 138 -4.67 12.36 3.27
CA ALA A 138 -5.64 13.07 2.44
C ALA A 138 -6.21 12.13 1.39
N SER A 139 -7.54 12.05 1.35
CA SER A 139 -8.28 11.15 0.46
C SER A 139 -9.57 11.80 -0.02
N TRP A 140 -10.05 11.38 -1.19
CA TRP A 140 -11.33 11.79 -1.72
C TRP A 140 -12.15 10.57 -2.11
N VAL A 141 -13.39 10.50 -1.62
CA VAL A 141 -14.34 9.43 -1.91
C VAL A 141 -15.77 9.94 -1.73
N GLY A 142 -16.70 9.49 -2.56
CA GLY A 142 -18.12 9.83 -2.42
C GLY A 142 -18.41 11.33 -2.49
N ASN A 143 -17.72 12.07 -3.36
CA ASN A 143 -17.81 13.54 -3.49
C ASN A 143 -17.38 14.30 -2.21
N SER A 144 -16.57 13.71 -1.37
CA SER A 144 -16.04 14.35 -0.17
C SER A 144 -14.53 14.21 -0.08
N LEU A 145 -13.86 15.30 0.24
CA LEU A 145 -12.46 15.39 0.58
C LEU A 145 -12.29 15.16 2.10
N TYR A 146 -11.41 14.28 2.48
CA TYR A 146 -11.03 13.99 3.86
C TYR A 146 -9.59 14.40 4.09
N LEU A 147 -9.35 15.26 5.07
CA LEU A 147 -8.03 15.77 5.45
C LEU A 147 -7.76 15.42 6.90
N LYS A 148 -6.70 14.66 7.16
CA LYS A 148 -6.25 14.29 8.51
C LYS A 148 -5.03 15.08 8.88
N PHE A 149 -5.12 15.84 9.96
CA PHE A 149 -4.01 16.54 10.57
C PHE A 149 -3.61 15.82 11.85
N SER A 150 -2.31 15.57 12.07
CA SER A 150 -1.84 14.84 13.26
C SER A 150 -0.46 15.34 13.67
N GLY A 151 -0.26 15.56 14.97
CA GLY A 151 1.01 16.05 15.50
C GLY A 151 0.85 16.88 16.77
N ALA A 152 1.62 17.97 16.89
CA ALA A 152 1.56 18.89 18.03
C ALA A 152 0.20 19.60 18.08
N HIS A 153 -0.41 19.68 19.26
CA HIS A 153 -1.77 20.22 19.48
C HIS A 153 -1.97 21.59 18.81
N ILE A 154 -1.09 22.54 19.07
CA ILE A 154 -1.22 23.92 18.52
C ILE A 154 -1.18 23.90 16.98
N ALA A 155 -0.28 23.14 16.39
CA ALA A 155 -0.13 23.07 14.94
C ALA A 155 -1.34 22.44 14.27
N VAL A 156 -1.88 21.35 14.87
CA VAL A 156 -3.06 20.64 14.35
C VAL A 156 -4.30 21.53 14.38
N HIS A 157 -4.58 22.18 15.53
CA HIS A 157 -5.73 23.06 15.64
C HIS A 157 -5.62 24.31 14.75
N SER A 158 -4.44 24.93 14.65
CA SER A 158 -4.22 26.05 13.74
C SER A 158 -4.44 25.67 12.26
N ALA A 159 -3.96 24.51 11.85
CA ALA A 159 -4.17 24.03 10.50
C ALA A 159 -5.64 23.71 10.21
N ALA A 160 -6.32 23.03 11.13
CA ALA A 160 -7.74 22.72 10.98
C ALA A 160 -8.60 23.98 10.88
N ASN A 161 -8.39 24.97 11.75
CA ASN A 161 -9.12 26.24 11.75
C ASN A 161 -8.90 26.99 10.43
N ARG A 162 -7.66 27.08 9.94
CA ARG A 162 -7.38 27.73 8.65
C ARG A 162 -8.10 27.06 7.48
N ILE A 163 -8.19 25.75 7.48
CA ILE A 163 -8.91 25.01 6.45
C ILE A 163 -10.42 25.22 6.54
N LEU A 164 -10.97 25.22 7.75
CA LEU A 164 -12.37 25.50 7.98
C LEU A 164 -12.75 26.92 7.51
N GLU A 165 -11.94 27.93 7.81
CA GLU A 165 -12.12 29.30 7.35
C GLU A 165 -12.11 29.37 5.81
N THR A 166 -11.18 28.68 5.16
CA THR A 166 -11.07 28.62 3.70
C THR A 166 -12.32 28.02 3.07
N PHE A 167 -12.80 26.90 3.59
CA PHE A 167 -13.93 26.17 3.03
C PHE A 167 -15.29 26.79 3.36
N THR A 168 -15.43 27.50 4.47
CA THR A 168 -16.67 28.20 4.84
C THR A 168 -17.06 29.26 3.81
N CYS A 169 -16.08 29.82 3.08
CA CYS A 169 -16.34 30.79 2.02
C CYS A 169 -16.98 30.17 0.78
N GLU A 170 -16.94 28.86 0.60
CA GLU A 170 -17.37 28.15 -0.61
C GLU A 170 -18.82 27.63 -0.55
N GLN A 171 -19.56 27.90 0.54
CA GLN A 171 -20.93 27.39 0.77
C GLN A 171 -21.11 25.86 0.69
N ASN A 172 -20.02 25.12 0.74
CA ASN A 172 -20.03 23.67 0.70
C ASN A 172 -20.14 23.09 2.12
N ASP A 173 -20.69 21.87 2.21
CA ASP A 173 -20.82 21.15 3.48
C ASP A 173 -19.43 20.78 4.01
N THR A 174 -19.04 21.42 5.13
CA THR A 174 -17.74 21.20 5.79
C THR A 174 -17.95 20.89 7.26
N GLU A 175 -17.35 19.82 7.74
CA GLU A 175 -17.44 19.44 9.15
C GLU A 175 -16.11 18.88 9.69
N VAL A 176 -15.95 18.99 11.00
CA VAL A 176 -14.93 18.26 11.74
C VAL A 176 -15.56 16.96 12.23
N LEU A 177 -14.99 15.85 11.81
CA LEU A 177 -15.46 14.53 12.25
C LEU A 177 -15.16 14.29 13.73
N SER A 178 -16.06 13.61 14.43
CA SER A 178 -15.75 13.09 15.76
C SER A 178 -14.55 12.12 15.70
N LEU A 179 -13.89 11.89 16.83
CA LEU A 179 -12.77 10.94 16.88
C LEU A 179 -13.17 9.54 16.45
N GLU A 180 -14.37 9.11 16.79
CA GLU A 180 -14.93 7.81 16.43
C GLU A 180 -15.17 7.72 14.90
N GLN A 181 -15.88 8.67 14.33
CA GLN A 181 -16.14 8.74 12.88
C GLN A 181 -14.84 8.79 12.07
N ALA A 182 -13.88 9.62 12.51
CA ALA A 182 -12.58 9.73 11.86
C ALA A 182 -11.79 8.42 11.93
N SER A 183 -11.74 7.79 13.10
CA SER A 183 -11.05 6.51 13.30
C SER A 183 -11.64 5.40 12.44
N GLU A 184 -12.97 5.30 12.41
CA GLU A 184 -13.69 4.33 11.58
C GLU A 184 -13.42 4.56 10.08
N PHE A 185 -13.53 5.81 9.62
CA PHE A 185 -13.29 6.14 8.20
C PHE A 185 -11.88 5.75 7.76
N TRP A 186 -10.84 6.19 8.50
CA TRP A 186 -9.45 5.90 8.13
C TRP A 186 -9.09 4.42 8.26
N ALA A 187 -9.67 3.71 9.23
CA ALA A 187 -9.50 2.26 9.35
C ALA A 187 -10.12 1.53 8.16
N LYS A 188 -11.38 1.83 7.81
CA LYS A 188 -12.07 1.23 6.67
C LYS A 188 -11.39 1.54 5.34
N LEU A 189 -10.88 2.77 5.16
CA LEU A 189 -10.12 3.12 3.96
C LEU A 189 -8.81 2.31 3.88
N ARG A 190 -8.06 2.25 4.98
CA ARG A 190 -6.81 1.50 5.10
C ARG A 190 -6.99 0.01 4.79
N ASP A 191 -8.06 -0.58 5.32
CA ASP A 191 -8.34 -2.02 5.22
C ASP A 191 -9.20 -2.38 4.00
N GLN A 192 -9.54 -1.37 3.16
CA GLN A 192 -10.38 -1.53 1.96
C GLN A 192 -11.78 -2.06 2.29
N GLU A 193 -12.36 -1.55 3.37
CA GLU A 193 -13.69 -1.93 3.89
C GLU A 193 -14.74 -0.83 3.67
N LEU A 194 -14.41 0.29 3.02
CA LEU A 194 -15.40 1.28 2.61
C LEU A 194 -16.36 0.66 1.57
N ASP A 195 -17.60 1.13 1.54
CA ASP A 195 -18.62 0.69 0.56
C ASP A 195 -18.14 0.79 -0.89
N PHE A 196 -17.23 1.70 -1.16
CA PHE A 196 -16.55 1.80 -2.45
C PHE A 196 -15.90 0.48 -2.89
N PHE A 197 -15.30 -0.27 -1.97
CA PHE A 197 -14.62 -1.53 -2.25
C PHE A 197 -15.59 -2.73 -2.28
N ASN A 198 -16.83 -2.56 -1.82
CA ASN A 198 -17.86 -3.59 -1.89
C ASN A 198 -18.36 -3.72 -3.34
N LEU A 199 -17.88 -4.76 -4.01
CA LEU A 199 -18.32 -5.12 -5.35
C LEU A 199 -19.54 -6.02 -5.22
N LEU A 200 -20.74 -5.43 -5.13
CA LEU A 200 -21.99 -6.17 -4.99
C LEU A 200 -22.33 -6.97 -6.26
N ASP A 201 -21.90 -6.50 -7.42
CA ASP A 201 -22.14 -7.17 -8.69
C ASP A 201 -20.92 -7.99 -9.11
N ASN A 202 -21.17 -9.23 -9.52
CA ASN A 202 -20.13 -10.17 -9.94
C ASN A 202 -19.30 -9.71 -11.17
N GLU A 203 -19.59 -8.57 -11.74
CA GLU A 203 -19.06 -8.10 -13.02
C GLU A 203 -18.10 -6.90 -12.94
N ALA A 204 -18.14 -6.10 -11.87
CA ALA A 204 -17.29 -4.92 -11.80
C ALA A 204 -15.85 -5.26 -11.42
N ALA A 205 -14.89 -4.82 -12.23
CA ALA A 205 -13.47 -4.87 -11.93
C ALA A 205 -13.06 -3.70 -11.01
N LEU A 206 -12.03 -3.88 -10.20
CA LEU A 206 -11.39 -2.84 -9.42
C LEU A 206 -9.97 -2.61 -9.95
N TRP A 207 -9.70 -1.38 -10.38
CA TRP A 207 -8.42 -0.97 -10.93
C TRP A 207 -7.68 -0.08 -9.95
N ARG A 208 -6.41 -0.37 -9.73
CA ARG A 208 -5.53 0.38 -8.86
C ARG A 208 -4.47 1.09 -9.68
N PHE A 209 -4.47 2.41 -9.61
CA PHE A 209 -3.49 3.28 -10.26
C PHE A 209 -2.45 3.78 -9.26
N SER A 210 -1.20 3.79 -9.68
CA SER A 210 -0.11 4.51 -9.04
C SER A 210 0.39 5.53 -10.08
N ILE A 211 0.06 6.80 -9.92
CA ILE A 211 0.26 7.84 -10.94
C ILE A 211 0.72 9.16 -10.30
N ASN A 212 1.05 10.15 -11.13
CA ASN A 212 1.33 11.49 -10.65
C ASN A 212 0.12 12.02 -9.85
N PRO A 213 0.30 12.54 -8.64
CA PRO A 213 -0.80 13.01 -7.79
C PRO A 213 -1.64 14.12 -8.43
N THR A 214 -1.06 14.93 -9.31
CA THR A 214 -1.78 16.01 -10.02
C THR A 214 -2.46 15.56 -11.31
N ALA A 215 -2.38 14.28 -11.69
CA ALA A 215 -2.98 13.77 -12.92
C ALA A 215 -4.48 14.01 -12.95
N TRP A 216 -4.94 14.72 -13.98
CA TRP A 216 -6.34 15.03 -14.22
C TRP A 216 -6.52 15.44 -15.69
N ASP A 217 -7.50 14.86 -16.39
CA ASP A 217 -7.79 15.18 -17.79
C ASP A 217 -9.24 14.84 -18.16
N ASP A 218 -9.57 15.02 -19.43
CA ASP A 218 -10.90 14.74 -19.98
C ASP A 218 -11.35 13.28 -19.79
N PHE A 219 -10.42 12.32 -19.75
CA PHE A 219 -10.76 10.93 -19.48
C PHE A 219 -11.31 10.78 -18.07
N SER A 220 -10.62 11.36 -17.07
CA SER A 220 -11.08 11.32 -15.68
C SER A 220 -12.44 11.98 -15.49
N GLN A 221 -12.72 13.06 -16.24
CA GLN A 221 -13.97 13.82 -16.15
C GLN A 221 -15.20 13.08 -16.71
N ARG A 222 -14.99 12.16 -17.66
CA ARG A 222 -16.08 11.40 -18.30
C ARG A 222 -16.62 10.26 -17.46
N ILE A 223 -15.89 9.87 -16.44
CA ILE A 223 -16.24 8.74 -15.59
C ILE A 223 -17.00 9.26 -14.36
N ASP A 224 -18.06 8.57 -13.99
CA ASP A 224 -18.85 8.93 -12.79
C ASP A 224 -17.94 9.01 -11.56
N ASN A 225 -18.08 10.08 -10.80
CA ASN A 225 -17.36 10.31 -9.55
C ASN A 225 -17.52 9.16 -8.54
N LYS A 226 -18.65 8.45 -8.54
CA LYS A 226 -18.90 7.29 -7.68
C LYS A 226 -18.02 6.09 -8.02
N ALA A 227 -17.47 6.05 -9.23
CA ALA A 227 -16.56 5.00 -9.66
C ALA A 227 -15.11 5.26 -9.21
N TRP A 228 -14.79 6.46 -8.71
CA TRP A 228 -13.46 6.86 -8.31
C TRP A 228 -13.28 6.98 -6.81
N LEU A 229 -12.09 6.62 -6.35
CA LEU A 229 -11.53 6.98 -5.06
C LEU A 229 -10.09 7.45 -5.26
N ALA A 230 -9.72 8.57 -4.68
CA ALA A 230 -8.36 9.07 -4.67
C ALA A 230 -7.80 9.04 -3.25
N ASP A 231 -6.61 8.50 -3.08
CA ASP A 231 -5.87 8.41 -1.83
C ASP A 231 -4.42 8.87 -2.02
N TRP A 232 -3.64 8.94 -0.97
CA TRP A 232 -2.24 9.38 -1.00
C TRP A 232 -2.06 10.76 -1.64
N GLY A 233 -2.98 11.68 -1.38
CA GLY A 233 -2.94 13.00 -2.01
C GLY A 233 -3.18 12.98 -3.51
N GLY A 234 -3.81 11.92 -4.04
CA GLY A 234 -4.10 11.74 -5.46
C GLY A 234 -3.12 10.82 -6.20
N ALA A 235 -2.06 10.35 -5.57
CA ALA A 235 -1.09 9.45 -6.19
C ALA A 235 -1.57 8.00 -6.28
N LEU A 236 -2.40 7.56 -5.35
CA LEU A 236 -3.11 6.28 -5.41
C LEU A 236 -4.54 6.56 -5.82
N ARG A 237 -5.00 5.91 -6.89
CA ARG A 237 -6.40 5.99 -7.29
C ARG A 237 -6.98 4.60 -7.51
N TRP A 238 -8.25 4.52 -7.21
CA TRP A 238 -9.04 3.33 -7.47
C TRP A 238 -10.16 3.69 -8.43
N LEU A 239 -10.41 2.82 -9.40
CA LEU A 239 -11.50 2.94 -10.34
C LEU A 239 -12.29 1.64 -10.33
N LYS A 240 -13.60 1.74 -10.14
CA LYS A 240 -14.53 0.62 -10.14
C LYS A 240 -15.30 0.60 -11.46
N GLY A 241 -15.28 -0.52 -12.15
CA GLY A 241 -16.04 -0.72 -13.40
C GLY A 241 -15.32 -1.62 -14.38
N ASP A 242 -16.01 -1.93 -15.47
CA ASP A 242 -15.48 -2.69 -16.60
C ASP A 242 -14.89 -1.70 -17.62
N PHE A 243 -13.58 -1.74 -17.78
CA PHE A 243 -12.83 -0.86 -18.67
C PHE A 243 -11.80 -1.66 -19.44
N ASP A 244 -11.47 -1.19 -20.63
CA ASP A 244 -10.39 -1.75 -21.43
C ASP A 244 -9.03 -1.50 -20.76
N GLN A 245 -8.31 -2.59 -20.47
CA GLN A 245 -7.03 -2.54 -19.75
C GLN A 245 -5.96 -1.77 -20.52
N GLU A 246 -5.93 -1.88 -21.83
CA GLU A 246 -4.92 -1.20 -22.65
C GLU A 246 -5.14 0.31 -22.60
N GLN A 247 -6.39 0.75 -22.70
CA GLN A 247 -6.76 2.16 -22.56
C GLN A 247 -6.36 2.73 -21.20
N LEU A 248 -6.65 1.99 -20.10
CA LEU A 248 -6.26 2.38 -18.76
C LEU A 248 -4.74 2.42 -18.59
N SER A 249 -4.02 1.44 -19.17
CA SER A 249 -2.55 1.39 -19.12
C SER A 249 -1.92 2.57 -19.86
N GLN A 250 -2.42 2.91 -21.03
CA GLN A 250 -1.96 4.06 -21.79
C GLN A 250 -2.24 5.37 -21.07
N TRP A 251 -3.41 5.48 -20.41
CA TRP A 251 -3.73 6.64 -19.60
C TRP A 251 -2.78 6.76 -18.40
N ALA A 252 -2.55 5.70 -17.65
CA ALA A 252 -1.63 5.68 -16.52
C ALA A 252 -0.21 6.05 -16.93
N GLN A 253 0.31 5.50 -18.04
CA GLN A 253 1.64 5.81 -18.56
C GLN A 253 1.80 7.29 -18.96
N ARG A 254 0.79 7.89 -19.60
CA ARG A 254 0.80 9.33 -19.91
C ARG A 254 0.89 10.20 -18.65
N HIS A 255 0.39 9.69 -17.53
CA HIS A 255 0.46 10.36 -16.23
C HIS A 255 1.60 9.84 -15.33
N GLY A 256 2.62 9.25 -15.93
CA GLY A 256 3.86 8.87 -15.24
C GLY A 256 3.73 7.69 -14.29
N GLY A 257 2.78 6.80 -14.53
CA GLY A 257 2.53 5.68 -13.64
C GLY A 257 2.03 4.41 -14.31
N GLU A 258 1.36 3.59 -13.52
CA GLU A 258 0.87 2.28 -13.93
C GLU A 258 -0.52 1.99 -13.36
N VAL A 259 -1.22 1.06 -13.98
CA VAL A 259 -2.49 0.51 -13.51
C VAL A 259 -2.39 -0.99 -13.32
N THR A 260 -3.04 -1.48 -12.29
CA THR A 260 -3.11 -2.91 -11.97
C THR A 260 -4.56 -3.30 -11.75
N LEU A 261 -4.99 -4.41 -12.35
CA LEU A 261 -6.27 -5.02 -12.02
C LEU A 261 -6.17 -5.63 -10.61
N PHE A 262 -7.01 -5.16 -9.70
CA PHE A 262 -7.07 -5.69 -8.35
C PHE A 262 -8.10 -6.84 -8.32
N PRO A 263 -7.70 -8.05 -7.92
CA PRO A 263 -8.61 -9.18 -7.97
C PRO A 263 -9.77 -9.00 -6.99
N LYS A 264 -10.94 -9.39 -7.41
CA LYS A 264 -12.09 -9.59 -6.56
C LYS A 264 -11.74 -10.52 -5.39
N ASN A 265 -12.05 -10.11 -4.17
CA ASN A 265 -12.15 -11.04 -3.05
C ASN A 265 -13.41 -11.88 -3.22
N ASN A 266 -13.36 -12.91 -4.06
CA ASN A 266 -14.36 -13.95 -4.01
C ASN A 266 -14.04 -14.83 -2.81
N SER A 267 -14.84 -14.67 -1.75
CA SER A 267 -15.09 -15.62 -0.66
C SER A 267 -13.88 -16.22 0.07
N HIS A 268 -14.00 -16.27 1.36
CA HIS A 268 -13.15 -16.96 2.34
C HIS A 268 -13.00 -18.48 2.15
N HIS A 269 -13.04 -19.00 0.92
CA HIS A 269 -12.80 -20.41 0.69
C HIS A 269 -11.92 -20.61 -0.55
N GLU A 270 -10.77 -21.24 -0.27
CA GLU A 270 -9.86 -21.83 -1.22
C GLU A 270 -9.11 -20.85 -2.14
N ALA A 271 -8.06 -20.25 -1.63
CA ALA A 271 -6.91 -19.91 -2.46
C ALA A 271 -6.30 -21.24 -2.97
N SER A 272 -7.06 -21.94 -3.82
CA SER A 272 -6.53 -22.98 -4.67
C SER A 272 -5.46 -22.36 -5.55
N CYS A 273 -4.24 -22.83 -5.41
CA CYS A 273 -3.08 -22.40 -6.20
C CYS A 273 -3.22 -22.69 -7.71
N THR A 274 -4.39 -23.03 -8.19
CA THR A 274 -4.70 -23.45 -9.56
C THR A 274 -5.71 -22.56 -10.29
N GLY A 275 -6.20 -21.47 -9.69
CA GLY A 275 -7.11 -20.53 -10.35
C GLY A 275 -6.33 -19.49 -11.18
N ALA A 276 -6.36 -19.65 -12.49
CA ALA A 276 -5.85 -18.69 -13.48
C ALA A 276 -6.74 -17.43 -13.54
N GLY A 277 -6.80 -16.66 -12.45
CA GLY A 277 -7.21 -15.26 -12.47
C GLY A 277 -6.03 -14.45 -13.01
N GLN A 278 -6.07 -14.07 -14.27
CA GLN A 278 -5.05 -13.22 -14.89
C GLN A 278 -4.98 -11.86 -14.18
N ARG A 279 -4.11 -11.75 -13.20
CA ARG A 279 -3.62 -10.44 -12.80
C ARG A 279 -2.63 -10.00 -13.88
N THR A 280 -2.95 -9.11 -14.72
CA THR A 280 -2.03 -8.53 -15.68
C THR A 280 -1.26 -7.40 -15.00
N LEU A 281 -0.13 -7.75 -14.39
CA LEU A 281 0.87 -6.73 -14.10
C LEU A 281 1.44 -6.23 -15.43
N PRO A 282 1.77 -4.94 -15.53
CA PRO A 282 2.46 -4.44 -16.71
C PRO A 282 3.75 -5.23 -16.95
N PRO A 283 4.16 -5.41 -18.20
CA PRO A 283 5.39 -6.13 -18.52
C PRO A 283 6.57 -5.45 -17.83
N ILE A 284 7.30 -6.20 -17.01
CA ILE A 284 8.48 -5.67 -16.33
C ILE A 284 9.57 -5.43 -17.37
N ASN A 285 10.14 -4.23 -17.32
CA ASN A 285 11.32 -3.86 -18.11
C ASN A 285 12.42 -4.93 -17.91
N GLN A 286 13.07 -5.33 -19.01
CA GLN A 286 14.13 -6.34 -19.01
C GLN A 286 15.26 -6.02 -18.02
N VAL A 287 15.56 -4.73 -17.79
CA VAL A 287 16.56 -4.29 -16.81
C VAL A 287 16.12 -4.63 -15.40
N VAL A 288 14.87 -4.32 -15.04
CA VAL A 288 14.29 -4.64 -13.73
C VAL A 288 14.23 -6.15 -13.51
N GLN A 289 13.86 -6.92 -14.54
CA GLN A 289 13.85 -8.38 -14.49
C GLN A 289 15.26 -8.94 -14.23
N ARG A 290 16.27 -8.42 -14.91
CA ARG A 290 17.67 -8.82 -14.71
C ARG A 290 18.19 -8.48 -13.32
N ILE A 291 17.88 -7.27 -12.82
CA ILE A 291 18.25 -6.85 -11.46
C ILE A 291 17.61 -7.80 -10.43
N HIS A 292 16.34 -8.09 -10.56
CA HIS A 292 15.64 -8.99 -9.64
C HIS A 292 16.24 -10.40 -9.66
N THR A 293 16.48 -10.97 -10.84
CA THR A 293 17.12 -12.29 -10.98
C THR A 293 18.50 -12.31 -10.34
N ASN A 294 19.31 -11.28 -10.59
CA ASN A 294 20.64 -11.17 -10.02
C ASN A 294 20.63 -11.00 -8.48
N SER A 295 19.62 -10.31 -7.95
CA SER A 295 19.47 -10.15 -6.51
C SER A 295 18.97 -11.42 -5.82
N LYS A 296 18.12 -12.21 -6.49
CA LYS A 296 17.56 -13.44 -5.95
C LYS A 296 18.58 -14.59 -5.94
N ASN A 297 19.34 -14.78 -7.02
CA ASN A 297 20.23 -15.91 -7.19
C ASN A 297 21.27 -16.08 -6.06
N PRO A 298 21.93 -15.04 -5.53
CA PRO A 298 22.86 -15.20 -4.40
C PRO A 298 22.19 -15.61 -3.09
N ILE A 299 20.91 -15.22 -2.91
CA ILE A 299 20.16 -15.43 -1.67
C ILE A 299 19.43 -16.77 -1.69
N ASP A 300 18.90 -17.18 -2.83
CA ASP A 300 18.10 -18.39 -3.03
C ASP A 300 18.65 -19.22 -4.20
N THR A 301 19.90 -19.69 -4.09
CA THR A 301 20.60 -20.45 -5.13
C THR A 301 19.89 -21.76 -5.50
N HIS A 302 19.17 -22.35 -4.56
CA HIS A 302 18.43 -23.61 -4.78
C HIS A 302 16.99 -23.39 -5.19
N ARG A 303 16.53 -22.14 -5.34
CA ARG A 303 15.16 -21.76 -5.72
C ARG A 303 14.08 -22.39 -4.83
N ILE A 304 14.39 -22.55 -3.53
CA ILE A 304 13.50 -23.19 -2.55
C ILE A 304 12.45 -22.19 -2.05
N ILE A 305 12.84 -20.90 -1.91
CA ILE A 305 12.00 -19.89 -1.29
C ILE A 305 11.05 -19.31 -2.34
N GLN A 306 9.76 -19.58 -2.15
CA GLN A 306 8.67 -18.98 -2.94
C GLN A 306 8.94 -18.94 -4.45
N VAL A 307 9.35 -20.06 -5.02
CA VAL A 307 9.53 -20.20 -6.47
C VAL A 307 8.23 -19.74 -7.14
N GLY A 308 8.32 -18.67 -7.90
CA GLY A 308 7.23 -18.18 -8.72
C GLY A 308 6.31 -17.13 -8.11
N ARG A 309 6.32 -16.78 -6.83
CA ARG A 309 5.41 -15.76 -6.31
C ARG A 309 5.66 -14.34 -6.81
N SER A 310 6.91 -13.94 -7.08
CA SER A 310 7.19 -12.67 -7.77
C SER A 310 7.22 -12.83 -9.29
N TYR A 311 7.32 -14.05 -9.78
CA TYR A 311 7.62 -14.39 -11.17
C TYR A 311 6.61 -15.30 -11.86
N ASN A 312 5.73 -16.04 -11.17
CA ASN A 312 4.64 -16.74 -11.86
C ASN A 312 3.73 -15.76 -12.62
N TRP A 313 3.87 -14.52 -12.30
CA TRP A 313 3.33 -13.41 -13.05
C TRP A 313 4.14 -13.09 -14.31
N ILE A 314 5.46 -13.35 -14.31
CA ILE A 314 6.39 -13.08 -15.40
C ILE A 314 6.74 -14.38 -16.14
N TYR A 315 6.87 -15.49 -15.43
CA TYR A 315 7.32 -16.79 -15.96
C TYR A 315 6.19 -17.78 -16.29
N GLY A 316 4.97 -17.53 -15.91
CA GLY A 316 3.84 -18.37 -16.33
C GLY A 316 3.73 -18.52 -17.85
N THR A 317 4.29 -17.57 -18.59
CA THR A 317 4.37 -17.61 -20.05
C THR A 317 5.68 -18.23 -20.58
N ILE A 318 6.79 -18.11 -19.85
CA ILE A 318 8.11 -18.53 -20.37
C ILE A 318 8.47 -19.96 -19.93
N MET A 319 8.00 -20.43 -18.76
CA MET A 319 8.33 -21.80 -18.29
C MET A 319 7.40 -22.90 -18.81
N LYS A 320 6.33 -22.56 -19.52
CA LYS A 320 5.51 -23.59 -20.23
C LYS A 320 6.25 -24.27 -21.39
N THR A 321 7.41 -23.77 -21.78
CA THR A 321 8.18 -24.33 -22.89
C THR A 321 9.31 -25.29 -22.48
N ASN A 322 9.65 -25.44 -21.19
CA ASN A 322 10.82 -26.24 -20.76
C ASN A 322 10.60 -27.16 -19.56
N HIS A 323 9.38 -27.49 -19.18
CA HIS A 323 9.18 -28.52 -18.15
C HIS A 323 8.66 -29.82 -18.79
N HIS A 324 9.52 -30.82 -18.78
CA HIS A 324 9.13 -32.24 -19.01
C HIS A 324 8.21 -32.66 -17.84
N PRO A 325 7.02 -33.26 -18.11
CA PRO A 325 6.01 -33.55 -17.09
C PRO A 325 6.31 -34.73 -16.17
N ASP A 326 7.46 -35.38 -16.25
CA ASP A 326 7.68 -36.71 -15.68
C ASP A 326 8.70 -36.82 -14.54
N GLN A 327 8.93 -35.75 -13.75
CA GLN A 327 9.71 -35.95 -12.52
C GLN A 327 8.84 -35.70 -11.27
N PRO A 328 8.56 -36.75 -10.47
CA PRO A 328 7.81 -36.61 -9.22
C PRO A 328 8.65 -35.87 -8.16
N ILE A 329 8.04 -34.84 -7.58
CA ILE A 329 8.56 -34.16 -6.38
C ILE A 329 8.59 -35.19 -5.25
N ARG A 330 9.77 -35.60 -4.81
CA ARG A 330 9.91 -36.41 -3.59
C ARG A 330 9.74 -35.52 -2.37
N PRO A 331 8.84 -35.86 -1.44
CA PRO A 331 8.80 -35.18 -0.15
C PRO A 331 10.02 -35.60 0.66
N TYR A 332 10.84 -34.65 1.09
CA TYR A 332 11.82 -34.88 2.11
C TYR A 332 11.10 -35.01 3.45
N GLY A 333 11.08 -36.23 3.99
CA GLY A 333 10.75 -36.47 5.37
C GLY A 333 11.85 -35.95 6.30
N ILE A 334 11.40 -35.31 7.38
CA ILE A 334 11.98 -34.97 8.70
C ILE A 334 13.51 -34.79 8.72
#